data_046fb81002f5c9dce6405f0ca22377d4
#
_entry.id   046fb81002f5c9dce6405f0ca22377d4
#
_cell.length_a   1.000
_cell.length_b   1.000
_cell.length_c   1.000
_cell.angle_alpha   90.00
_cell.angle_beta   90.00
_cell.angle_gamma   90.00
#
_symmetry.space_group_name_H-M   'P 1'
#
loop_
_entity.id
_entity.type
_entity.pdbx_description
1 polymer ?
#
loop_
_entity_poly.entity_id
_entity_poly.type
_entity_poly.pdbx_seq_one_letter_code
_entity_poly.pdbx_strand_id
1 'polypeptide(L)'
;MGGHHDHFTEDTVALWRRWGGPSARLLLGPWGHRLVAAPGPDADPEAHRVALGDLYARWAHNALAGALAPGARGATALGGSPLWFPAGTEGDPYAPELRLLRGADFTADPEHPVSSEHLAVPTRGTPDRCVFVTPPLTRPLDVVGPARATVRATAGTPAADWAARLTLLTPDGVAGRLAVGVVRRTDPPGTAVEFTVPLGRLARRLPAGARLRLEIAGHHFPAHARNPHTGEDAVTARRLTASRRHVDPAATVLRLPVVRSRPVATDPAQEILR
;
A
#
# COMPACT_ATOMS: atom_id res chain seq x y z
N MET A 1 13.87 9.81 7.87
CA MET A 1 14.11 8.91 6.74
C MET A 1 13.25 7.69 6.88
N GLY A 2 12.81 7.09 5.79
CA GLY A 2 11.95 5.89 5.80
C GLY A 2 12.07 5.09 4.51
N GLY A 3 11.45 3.92 4.49
CA GLY A 3 11.44 3.05 3.33
C GLY A 3 10.01 2.66 2.91
N HIS A 4 9.75 2.59 1.61
CA HIS A 4 8.44 2.21 1.08
C HIS A 4 8.03 0.77 1.42
N HIS A 5 9.00 -0.07 1.79
CA HIS A 5 8.77 -1.44 2.24
C HIS A 5 8.84 -1.57 3.78
N ASP A 6 8.77 -0.45 4.49
CA ASP A 6 8.71 -0.38 5.95
C ASP A 6 7.27 -0.16 6.41
N HIS A 7 6.85 -0.80 7.51
CA HIS A 7 5.51 -0.60 8.08
C HIS A 7 5.33 0.78 8.74
N PHE A 8 6.41 1.50 9.01
CA PHE A 8 6.36 2.85 9.57
C PHE A 8 6.32 3.97 8.53
N THR A 9 6.18 3.65 7.24
CA THR A 9 6.18 4.65 6.16
C THR A 9 5.11 5.71 6.36
N GLU A 10 3.87 5.30 6.65
CA GLU A 10 2.75 6.24 6.85
C GLU A 10 2.99 7.14 8.06
N ASP A 11 3.46 6.57 9.18
CA ASP A 11 3.77 7.32 10.40
C ASP A 11 4.93 8.30 10.16
N THR A 12 5.95 7.89 9.43
CA THR A 12 7.09 8.74 9.04
C THR A 12 6.62 9.95 8.22
N VAL A 13 5.76 9.75 7.24
CA VAL A 13 5.19 10.83 6.42
C VAL A 13 4.26 11.71 7.24
N ALA A 14 3.42 11.13 8.10
CA ALA A 14 2.53 11.87 8.96
C ALA A 14 3.30 12.75 9.96
N LEU A 15 4.37 12.22 10.55
CA LEU A 15 5.26 12.95 11.44
C LEU A 15 5.92 14.15 10.73
N TRP A 16 6.48 13.92 9.53
CA TRP A 16 7.09 14.98 8.74
C TRP A 16 6.08 16.09 8.38
N ARG A 17 4.85 15.73 8.01
CA ARG A 17 3.79 16.71 7.70
C ARG A 17 3.34 17.52 8.91
N ARG A 18 3.27 16.90 10.09
CA ARG A 18 2.81 17.56 11.32
C ARG A 18 3.89 18.37 12.01
N TRP A 19 5.12 17.89 12.01
CA TRP A 19 6.28 18.54 12.61
C TRP A 19 7.12 19.32 11.61
N GLY A 20 6.62 19.51 10.41
CA GLY A 20 7.27 20.20 9.31
C GLY A 20 7.72 21.61 9.60
N GLY A 21 8.56 21.79 10.61
CA GLY A 21 9.27 23.04 10.85
C GLY A 21 10.19 23.40 9.67
N PRO A 22 10.79 24.59 9.69
CA PRO A 22 11.58 25.10 8.56
C PRO A 22 12.79 24.22 8.19
N SER A 23 13.23 23.35 9.10
CA SER A 23 14.37 22.44 8.85
C SER A 23 13.95 20.99 8.61
N ALA A 24 12.65 20.69 8.56
CA ALA A 24 12.19 19.32 8.37
C ALA A 24 12.53 18.79 6.98
N ARG A 25 13.18 17.63 6.92
CA ARG A 25 13.56 16.97 5.67
C ARG A 25 13.04 15.53 5.67
N LEU A 26 12.50 15.08 4.54
CA LEU A 26 12.00 13.72 4.35
C LEU A 26 12.76 13.04 3.21
N LEU A 27 13.31 11.88 3.48
CA LEU A 27 13.87 10.99 2.47
C LEU A 27 13.16 9.64 2.56
N LEU A 28 12.49 9.25 1.49
CA LEU A 28 11.84 7.95 1.35
C LEU A 28 12.46 7.19 0.18
N GLY A 29 12.99 6.02 0.44
CA GLY A 29 13.55 5.15 -0.59
C GLY A 29 12.79 3.83 -0.72
N PRO A 30 13.07 3.02 -1.75
CA PRO A 30 12.48 1.70 -1.92
C PRO A 30 13.22 0.69 -1.02
N TRP A 31 13.20 0.93 0.27
CA TRP A 31 13.92 0.19 1.31
C TRP A 31 12.96 -0.38 2.34
N GLY A 32 13.41 -1.42 3.05
CA GLY A 32 12.77 -1.91 4.28
C GLY A 32 13.22 -1.13 5.51
N HIS A 33 12.92 -1.67 6.69
CA HIS A 33 13.19 -1.02 7.98
C HIS A 33 14.68 -0.69 8.23
N ARG A 34 15.61 -1.43 7.65
CA ARG A 34 17.05 -1.15 7.74
C ARG A 34 17.56 -0.14 6.70
N LEU A 35 16.65 0.58 6.04
CA LEU A 35 16.94 1.59 5.02
C LEU A 35 17.81 1.01 3.88
N VAL A 36 18.83 1.71 3.43
CA VAL A 36 19.72 1.29 2.32
C VAL A 36 20.39 -0.07 2.54
N ALA A 37 20.48 -0.56 3.78
CA ALA A 37 21.01 -1.90 4.08
C ALA A 37 19.98 -3.02 3.83
N ALA A 38 18.73 -2.69 3.50
CA ALA A 38 17.69 -3.62 3.15
C ALA A 38 16.91 -3.09 1.92
N PRO A 39 17.54 -3.09 0.73
CA PRO A 39 16.89 -2.63 -0.50
C PRO A 39 15.69 -3.51 -0.80
N GLY A 40 14.59 -2.89 -1.22
CA GLY A 40 13.42 -3.59 -1.70
C GLY A 40 13.62 -4.21 -3.09
N PRO A 41 12.70 -5.07 -3.52
CA PRO A 41 12.83 -5.78 -4.79
C PRO A 41 12.74 -4.88 -6.04
N ASP A 42 12.34 -3.64 -5.86
CA ASP A 42 12.18 -2.62 -6.90
C ASP A 42 13.19 -1.47 -6.74
N ALA A 43 14.19 -1.63 -5.88
CA ALA A 43 15.27 -0.67 -5.75
C ALA A 43 16.22 -0.73 -6.96
N ASP A 44 16.52 0.45 -7.55
CA ASP A 44 17.63 0.58 -8.48
C ASP A 44 18.94 0.62 -7.67
N PRO A 45 19.91 -0.29 -7.92
CA PRO A 45 21.09 -0.43 -7.09
C PRO A 45 22.04 0.77 -7.16
N GLU A 46 21.97 1.59 -8.20
CA GLU A 46 22.80 2.78 -8.37
C GLU A 46 22.04 4.05 -7.95
N ALA A 47 20.85 4.28 -8.52
CA ALA A 47 20.09 5.50 -8.30
C ALA A 47 19.51 5.62 -6.87
N HIS A 48 19.26 4.49 -6.20
CA HIS A 48 18.73 4.47 -4.84
C HIS A 48 19.81 4.22 -3.76
N ARG A 49 21.07 4.20 -4.15
CA ARG A 49 22.20 4.10 -3.23
C ARG A 49 22.53 5.48 -2.69
N VAL A 50 22.14 5.75 -1.46
CA VAL A 50 22.38 7.03 -0.77
C VAL A 50 23.31 6.80 0.41
N ALA A 51 24.39 7.60 0.51
CA ALA A 51 25.26 7.61 1.66
C ALA A 51 24.59 8.31 2.84
N LEU A 52 23.66 7.60 3.52
CA LEU A 52 22.78 8.19 4.54
C LEU A 52 23.54 8.84 5.69
N GLY A 53 24.69 8.27 6.12
CA GLY A 53 25.52 8.83 7.18
C GLY A 53 26.10 10.20 6.80
N ASP A 54 26.69 10.31 5.61
CA ASP A 54 27.21 11.58 5.08
C ASP A 54 26.07 12.61 4.91
N LEU A 55 24.97 12.20 4.28
CA LEU A 55 23.82 13.07 4.07
C LEU A 55 23.26 13.61 5.39
N TYR A 56 23.17 12.75 6.41
CA TYR A 56 22.69 13.13 7.73
C TYR A 56 23.64 14.13 8.42
N ALA A 57 24.96 13.88 8.38
CA ALA A 57 25.95 14.76 8.99
C ALA A 57 25.93 16.14 8.33
N ARG A 58 25.86 16.21 7.01
CA ARG A 58 25.78 17.47 6.25
C ARG A 58 24.47 18.20 6.53
N TRP A 59 23.35 17.50 6.57
CA TRP A 59 22.07 18.10 6.96
C TRP A 59 22.12 18.69 8.37
N ALA A 60 22.65 17.95 9.36
CA ALA A 60 22.76 18.41 10.73
C ALA A 60 23.66 19.66 10.84
N HIS A 61 24.79 19.65 10.14
CA HIS A 61 25.68 20.83 10.06
C HIS A 61 24.93 22.05 9.49
N ASN A 62 24.27 21.90 8.35
CA ASN A 62 23.52 22.99 7.72
C ASN A 62 22.34 23.49 8.59
N ALA A 63 21.68 22.57 9.29
CA ALA A 63 20.60 22.92 10.21
C ALA A 63 21.09 23.73 11.39
N LEU A 64 22.19 23.34 12.01
CA LEU A 64 22.85 24.06 13.14
C LEU A 64 23.39 25.42 12.70
N ALA A 65 23.92 25.53 11.49
CA ALA A 65 24.41 26.78 10.91
C ALA A 65 23.27 27.72 10.42
N GLY A 66 22.01 27.28 10.47
CA GLY A 66 20.89 28.06 9.92
C GLY A 66 20.92 28.20 8.40
N ALA A 67 21.64 27.32 7.70
CA ALA A 67 21.86 27.39 6.25
C ALA A 67 20.78 26.67 5.43
N LEU A 68 19.85 25.98 6.08
CA LEU A 68 18.78 25.28 5.36
C LEU A 68 17.70 26.28 4.89
N ALA A 69 17.27 26.14 3.64
CA ALA A 69 16.15 26.89 3.13
C ALA A 69 14.86 26.57 3.94
N PRO A 70 14.02 27.57 4.22
CA PRO A 70 12.79 27.36 4.99
C PRO A 70 11.80 26.46 4.24
N GLY A 71 10.97 25.76 5.01
CA GLY A 71 9.92 24.90 4.51
C GLY A 71 10.27 23.39 4.56
N ALA A 72 9.24 22.59 4.63
CA ALA A 72 9.35 21.13 4.61
C ALA A 72 9.73 20.67 3.21
N ARG A 73 10.87 20.01 3.09
CA ARG A 73 11.43 19.51 1.81
C ARG A 73 11.78 18.03 1.91
N GLY A 74 12.10 17.44 0.79
CA GLY A 74 12.59 16.08 0.75
C GLY A 74 12.43 15.41 -0.60
N ALA A 75 12.81 14.15 -0.65
CA ALA A 75 12.72 13.34 -1.85
C ALA A 75 12.10 11.97 -1.57
N THR A 76 11.36 11.48 -2.54
CA THR A 76 10.81 10.12 -2.56
C THR A 76 11.28 9.39 -3.82
N ALA A 77 11.88 8.22 -3.65
CA ALA A 77 12.29 7.39 -4.77
C ALA A 77 11.09 6.73 -5.45
N LEU A 78 11.16 6.53 -6.74
CA LEU A 78 10.19 5.75 -7.50
C LEU A 78 10.73 4.33 -7.71
N GLY A 79 10.25 3.36 -6.96
CA GLY A 79 10.61 1.96 -7.12
C GLY A 79 10.36 1.46 -8.56
N GLY A 80 11.27 0.65 -9.09
CA GLY A 80 11.23 0.21 -10.49
C GLY A 80 11.62 1.29 -11.52
N SER A 81 12.27 2.37 -11.07
CA SER A 81 12.76 3.47 -11.89
C SER A 81 13.90 4.20 -11.17
N PRO A 82 14.91 4.73 -11.85
CA PRO A 82 15.97 5.51 -11.21
C PRO A 82 15.55 6.90 -10.72
N LEU A 83 14.29 7.26 -10.87
CA LEU A 83 13.80 8.61 -10.60
C LEU A 83 13.54 8.86 -9.11
N TRP A 84 13.77 10.11 -8.71
CA TRP A 84 13.36 10.68 -7.44
C TRP A 84 12.39 11.83 -7.69
N PHE A 85 11.38 11.95 -6.84
CA PHE A 85 10.41 13.04 -6.85
C PHE A 85 10.53 13.88 -5.58
N PRO A 86 10.13 15.15 -5.60
CA PRO A 86 9.99 15.94 -4.38
C PRO A 86 9.07 15.23 -3.38
N ALA A 87 9.44 15.22 -2.10
CA ALA A 87 8.56 14.69 -1.05
C ALA A 87 7.24 15.47 -1.03
N GLY A 88 6.14 14.75 -0.84
CA GLY A 88 4.81 15.32 -0.93
C GLY A 88 4.20 15.28 -2.33
N THR A 89 4.94 14.84 -3.36
CA THR A 89 4.34 14.54 -4.66
C THR A 89 3.18 13.56 -4.48
N GLU A 90 2.03 13.91 -5.04
CA GLU A 90 0.86 13.04 -5.10
C GLU A 90 0.29 13.07 -6.53
N GLY A 91 0.08 11.90 -7.10
CA GLY A 91 -0.51 11.75 -8.42
C GLY A 91 -2.02 12.04 -8.41
N ASP A 92 -2.56 12.28 -9.59
CA ASP A 92 -4.00 12.44 -9.79
C ASP A 92 -4.74 11.12 -9.57
N PRO A 93 -5.97 11.15 -9.07
CA PRO A 93 -6.79 9.96 -8.91
C PRO A 93 -6.99 9.26 -10.27
N TYR A 94 -6.64 7.99 -10.32
CA TYR A 94 -6.86 7.11 -11.46
C TYR A 94 -7.57 5.84 -10.98
N ALA A 95 -8.66 5.48 -11.64
CA ALA A 95 -9.41 4.25 -11.37
C ALA A 95 -9.29 3.31 -12.58
N PRO A 96 -8.48 2.24 -12.50
CA PRO A 96 -8.43 1.24 -13.54
C PRO A 96 -9.73 0.43 -13.59
N GLU A 97 -10.09 -0.06 -14.77
CA GLU A 97 -11.17 -1.05 -14.92
C GLU A 97 -10.84 -2.29 -14.07
N LEU A 98 -11.77 -2.71 -13.24
CA LEU A 98 -11.68 -3.95 -12.47
C LEU A 98 -12.63 -4.98 -13.07
N ARG A 99 -12.14 -6.16 -13.37
CA ARG A 99 -12.92 -7.32 -13.81
C ARG A 99 -12.95 -8.35 -12.70
N LEU A 100 -14.13 -8.74 -12.27
CA LEU A 100 -14.28 -9.84 -11.32
C LEU A 100 -13.73 -11.12 -11.93
N LEU A 101 -12.78 -11.74 -11.24
CA LEU A 101 -12.22 -13.02 -11.61
C LEU A 101 -12.96 -14.16 -10.91
N ARG A 102 -13.22 -14.02 -9.60
CA ARG A 102 -13.98 -14.99 -8.79
C ARG A 102 -14.38 -14.42 -7.43
N GLY A 103 -15.32 -15.11 -6.79
CA GLY A 103 -15.59 -14.97 -5.36
C GLY A 103 -16.32 -13.68 -4.98
N ALA A 104 -17.28 -13.18 -5.80
CA ALA A 104 -18.17 -12.13 -5.32
C ALA A 104 -18.82 -12.57 -3.99
N ASP A 105 -19.22 -13.84 -3.92
CA ASP A 105 -19.60 -14.52 -2.69
C ASP A 105 -18.46 -15.40 -2.22
N PHE A 106 -18.09 -15.28 -0.95
CA PHE A 106 -17.03 -16.09 -0.34
C PHE A 106 -17.27 -16.33 1.16
N THR A 107 -16.51 -17.24 1.73
CA THR A 107 -16.53 -17.50 3.17
C THR A 107 -15.23 -17.02 3.80
N ALA A 108 -15.34 -16.11 4.76
CA ALA A 108 -14.23 -15.75 5.65
C ALA A 108 -14.24 -16.69 6.84
N ASP A 109 -13.29 -17.62 6.88
CA ASP A 109 -13.17 -18.63 7.93
C ASP A 109 -11.93 -18.33 8.79
N PRO A 110 -12.08 -17.99 10.08
CA PRO A 110 -10.95 -17.73 10.96
C PRO A 110 -10.16 -18.99 11.33
N GLU A 111 -10.67 -20.19 11.11
CA GLU A 111 -9.89 -21.43 11.26
C GLU A 111 -8.96 -21.65 10.06
N HIS A 112 -9.36 -21.15 8.88
CA HIS A 112 -8.60 -21.23 7.63
C HIS A 112 -8.36 -19.83 7.04
N PRO A 113 -7.63 -18.94 7.76
CA PRO A 113 -7.50 -17.55 7.37
C PRO A 113 -6.67 -17.39 6.09
N VAL A 114 -7.01 -16.37 5.31
CA VAL A 114 -6.19 -15.99 4.16
C VAL A 114 -4.80 -15.57 4.62
N SER A 115 -3.78 -16.22 4.03
CA SER A 115 -2.38 -15.98 4.37
C SER A 115 -1.89 -14.60 3.91
N SER A 116 -1.16 -13.91 4.78
CA SER A 116 -0.44 -12.68 4.47
C SER A 116 0.87 -12.93 3.70
N GLU A 117 1.39 -14.15 3.77
CA GLU A 117 2.70 -14.51 3.20
C GLU A 117 2.60 -15.02 1.77
N HIS A 118 1.49 -15.70 1.44
CA HIS A 118 1.32 -16.31 0.14
C HIS A 118 0.47 -15.45 -0.80
N LEU A 119 0.98 -15.22 -2.00
CA LEU A 119 0.29 -14.45 -3.06
C LEU A 119 -0.55 -15.35 -3.99
N ALA A 120 -0.44 -16.66 -3.87
CA ALA A 120 -1.25 -17.58 -4.68
C ALA A 120 -2.73 -17.44 -4.33
N VAL A 121 -3.57 -17.47 -5.36
CA VAL A 121 -5.03 -17.48 -5.22
C VAL A 121 -5.53 -18.87 -5.60
N PRO A 122 -6.28 -19.56 -4.72
CA PRO A 122 -6.89 -20.83 -5.07
C PRO A 122 -7.80 -20.70 -6.29
N THR A 123 -7.63 -21.57 -7.27
CA THR A 123 -8.44 -21.56 -8.51
C THR A 123 -9.66 -22.49 -8.44
N ARG A 124 -9.68 -23.39 -7.45
CA ARG A 124 -10.74 -24.39 -7.23
C ARG A 124 -11.29 -24.30 -5.81
N GLY A 125 -12.40 -24.97 -5.56
CA GLY A 125 -13.07 -24.99 -4.26
C GLY A 125 -13.91 -23.72 -3.97
N THR A 126 -14.46 -23.67 -2.75
CA THR A 126 -15.22 -22.51 -2.27
C THR A 126 -14.29 -21.30 -2.17
N PRO A 127 -14.68 -20.13 -2.70
CA PRO A 127 -13.87 -18.94 -2.56
C PRO A 127 -13.68 -18.54 -1.09
N ASP A 128 -12.45 -18.18 -0.74
CA ASP A 128 -12.06 -17.60 0.55
C ASP A 128 -11.89 -16.08 0.49
N ARG A 129 -11.99 -15.51 -0.72
CA ARG A 129 -11.85 -14.09 -1.02
C ARG A 129 -12.49 -13.72 -2.35
N CYS A 130 -12.81 -12.45 -2.51
CA CYS A 130 -13.16 -11.85 -3.79
C CYS A 130 -11.90 -11.39 -4.51
N VAL A 131 -11.79 -11.66 -5.82
CA VAL A 131 -10.60 -11.37 -6.62
C VAL A 131 -10.99 -10.61 -7.88
N PHE A 132 -10.37 -9.46 -8.07
CA PHE A 132 -10.46 -8.64 -9.27
C PHE A 132 -9.12 -8.59 -9.98
N VAL A 133 -9.16 -8.41 -11.31
CA VAL A 133 -7.97 -8.19 -12.12
C VAL A 133 -8.24 -7.07 -13.12
N THR A 134 -7.21 -6.25 -13.41
CA THR A 134 -7.30 -5.25 -14.48
C THR A 134 -6.96 -5.88 -15.85
N PRO A 135 -7.37 -5.26 -16.96
CA PRO A 135 -6.69 -5.47 -18.25
C PRO A 135 -5.19 -5.17 -18.12
N PRO A 136 -4.35 -5.65 -19.07
CA PRO A 136 -2.95 -5.26 -19.10
C PRO A 136 -2.81 -3.76 -19.23
N LEU A 137 -1.87 -3.16 -18.52
CA LEU A 137 -1.54 -1.75 -18.65
C LEU A 137 -1.00 -1.48 -20.06
N THR A 138 -1.59 -0.55 -20.78
CA THR A 138 -1.18 -0.20 -22.14
C THR A 138 0.11 0.62 -22.17
N ARG A 139 0.47 1.26 -21.05
CA ARG A 139 1.69 2.06 -20.86
C ARG A 139 2.15 1.97 -19.41
N PRO A 140 3.42 2.28 -19.12
CA PRO A 140 3.87 2.37 -17.73
C PRO A 140 3.09 3.44 -16.96
N LEU A 141 2.83 3.19 -15.67
CA LEU A 141 2.21 4.16 -14.77
C LEU A 141 3.15 4.44 -13.59
N ASP A 142 3.42 5.71 -13.34
CA ASP A 142 4.11 6.16 -12.14
C ASP A 142 3.07 6.47 -11.06
N VAL A 143 3.02 5.62 -10.04
CA VAL A 143 2.05 5.73 -8.94
C VAL A 143 2.78 6.31 -7.74
N VAL A 144 2.38 7.52 -7.28
CA VAL A 144 3.01 8.20 -6.14
C VAL A 144 1.92 8.82 -5.25
N GLY A 145 1.78 8.33 -4.04
CA GLY A 145 0.80 8.83 -3.07
C GLY A 145 -0.09 7.73 -2.47
N PRO A 146 -1.18 8.12 -1.79
CA PRO A 146 -2.07 7.18 -1.11
C PRO A 146 -2.98 6.43 -2.10
N ALA A 147 -2.94 5.10 -2.05
CA ALA A 147 -3.86 4.22 -2.77
C ALA A 147 -5.03 3.80 -1.85
N ARG A 148 -6.19 3.51 -2.42
CA ARG A 148 -7.36 3.06 -1.67
C ARG A 148 -8.29 2.20 -2.51
N ALA A 149 -9.00 1.29 -1.85
CA ALA A 149 -10.11 0.54 -2.43
C ALA A 149 -11.43 0.99 -1.78
N THR A 150 -12.42 1.39 -2.57
CA THR A 150 -13.81 1.56 -2.12
C THR A 150 -14.53 0.27 -2.42
N VAL A 151 -15.23 -0.26 -1.44
CA VAL A 151 -15.89 -1.56 -1.50
C VAL A 151 -17.31 -1.42 -0.97
N ARG A 152 -18.30 -1.96 -1.68
CA ARG A 152 -19.64 -2.19 -1.16
C ARG A 152 -19.81 -3.67 -0.88
N ALA A 153 -20.12 -4.02 0.37
CA ALA A 153 -20.09 -5.41 0.77
C ALA A 153 -21.08 -5.71 1.90
N THR A 154 -21.34 -7.01 2.09
CA THR A 154 -22.22 -7.56 3.14
C THR A 154 -21.44 -8.60 3.93
N ALA A 155 -21.62 -8.61 5.25
CA ALA A 155 -21.12 -9.66 6.14
C ALA A 155 -22.28 -10.37 6.84
N GLY A 156 -22.19 -11.69 6.99
CA GLY A 156 -23.19 -12.50 7.72
C GLY A 156 -23.01 -12.47 9.24
N THR A 157 -22.04 -11.71 9.75
CA THR A 157 -21.72 -11.62 11.19
C THR A 157 -21.58 -10.15 11.59
N PRO A 158 -21.84 -9.80 12.88
CA PRO A 158 -21.84 -8.40 13.32
C PRO A 158 -20.45 -7.75 13.35
N ALA A 159 -19.38 -8.54 13.46
CA ALA A 159 -18.01 -8.06 13.41
C ALA A 159 -17.29 -8.63 12.20
N ALA A 160 -16.64 -7.77 11.42
CA ALA A 160 -16.02 -8.15 10.17
C ALA A 160 -14.73 -7.38 9.93
N ASP A 161 -13.63 -8.10 9.65
CA ASP A 161 -12.45 -7.49 9.04
C ASP A 161 -12.57 -7.58 7.51
N TRP A 162 -12.08 -6.55 6.84
CA TRP A 162 -11.98 -6.46 5.39
C TRP A 162 -10.55 -6.12 5.02
N ALA A 163 -9.82 -7.13 4.54
CA ALA A 163 -8.46 -6.98 4.07
C ALA A 163 -8.46 -6.79 2.55
N ALA A 164 -7.93 -5.69 2.09
CA ALA A 164 -7.69 -5.44 0.67
C ALA A 164 -6.21 -5.58 0.36
N ARG A 165 -5.84 -6.47 -0.54
CA ARG A 165 -4.46 -6.68 -1.01
C ARG A 165 -4.34 -6.33 -2.48
N LEU A 166 -3.40 -5.44 -2.80
CA LEU A 166 -3.05 -5.08 -4.17
C LEU A 166 -1.74 -5.76 -4.58
N THR A 167 -1.78 -6.50 -5.67
CA THR A 167 -0.67 -7.26 -6.22
C THR A 167 -0.39 -6.84 -7.65
N LEU A 168 0.87 -6.63 -8.01
CA LEU A 168 1.34 -6.50 -9.37
C LEU A 168 1.55 -7.90 -9.96
N LEU A 169 0.99 -8.13 -11.14
CA LEU A 169 1.25 -9.31 -11.96
C LEU A 169 2.04 -8.86 -13.17
N THR A 170 3.30 -9.21 -13.22
CA THR A 170 4.18 -8.83 -14.34
C THR A 170 3.90 -9.68 -15.58
N PRO A 171 4.27 -9.24 -16.79
CA PRO A 171 4.00 -10.00 -18.03
C PRO A 171 4.65 -11.39 -18.06
N ASP A 172 5.75 -11.58 -17.33
CA ASP A 172 6.47 -12.85 -17.16
C ASP A 172 5.85 -13.74 -16.06
N GLY A 173 4.72 -13.32 -15.47
CA GLY A 173 3.95 -14.11 -14.51
C GLY A 173 4.39 -13.98 -13.05
N VAL A 174 5.35 -13.13 -12.75
CA VAL A 174 5.77 -12.89 -11.35
C VAL A 174 4.71 -12.04 -10.64
N ALA A 175 4.34 -12.46 -9.43
CA ALA A 175 3.43 -11.73 -8.56
C ALA A 175 4.23 -10.99 -7.47
N GLY A 176 4.02 -9.69 -7.35
CA GLY A 176 4.64 -8.86 -6.32
C GLY A 176 3.59 -8.08 -5.53
N ARG A 177 3.61 -8.16 -4.20
CA ARG A 177 2.73 -7.35 -3.35
C ARG A 177 3.07 -5.87 -3.48
N LEU A 178 2.07 -5.05 -3.76
CA LEU A 178 2.20 -3.59 -3.80
C LEU A 178 1.75 -2.95 -2.49
N ALA A 179 0.58 -3.33 -2.01
CA ALA A 179 -0.04 -2.70 -0.85
C ALA A 179 -1.04 -3.63 -0.17
N VAL A 180 -1.30 -3.37 1.10
CA VAL A 180 -2.35 -4.03 1.89
C VAL A 180 -2.97 -3.02 2.84
N GLY A 181 -4.29 -3.08 2.96
CA GLY A 181 -5.03 -2.37 3.99
C GLY A 181 -6.02 -3.30 4.68
N VAL A 182 -6.31 -3.03 5.94
CA VAL A 182 -7.31 -3.77 6.71
C VAL A 182 -8.18 -2.78 7.46
N VAL A 183 -9.50 -2.96 7.37
CA VAL A 183 -10.44 -2.21 8.19
C VAL A 183 -11.33 -3.18 8.96
N ARG A 184 -11.58 -2.87 10.24
CA ARG A 184 -12.55 -3.59 11.08
C ARG A 184 -13.86 -2.83 11.10
N ARG A 185 -14.96 -3.55 10.94
CA ARG A 185 -16.30 -2.99 10.93
C ARG A 185 -17.23 -3.78 11.85
N THR A 186 -18.21 -3.05 12.38
CA THR A 186 -19.31 -3.61 13.17
C THR A 186 -20.60 -3.10 12.54
N ASP A 187 -21.14 -3.87 11.59
CA ASP A 187 -22.36 -3.53 10.88
C ASP A 187 -23.42 -4.62 11.16
N PRO A 188 -24.71 -4.31 11.09
CA PRO A 188 -25.76 -5.33 11.23
C PRO A 188 -25.57 -6.44 10.17
N PRO A 189 -25.65 -7.72 10.56
CA PRO A 189 -25.52 -8.84 9.64
C PRO A 189 -26.48 -8.72 8.44
N GLY A 190 -25.98 -9.02 7.25
CA GLY A 190 -26.76 -8.96 6.01
C GLY A 190 -26.94 -7.55 5.43
N THR A 191 -26.50 -6.50 6.10
CA THR A 191 -26.61 -5.12 5.60
C THR A 191 -25.47 -4.83 4.60
N ALA A 192 -25.84 -4.33 3.42
CA ALA A 192 -24.87 -3.85 2.45
C ALA A 192 -24.37 -2.46 2.85
N VAL A 193 -23.05 -2.34 3.02
CA VAL A 193 -22.40 -1.08 3.40
C VAL A 193 -21.28 -0.74 2.43
N GLU A 194 -21.10 0.55 2.18
CA GLU A 194 -19.95 1.06 1.42
C GLU A 194 -18.92 1.60 2.39
N PHE A 195 -17.65 1.27 2.15
CA PHE A 195 -16.52 1.72 2.95
C PHE A 195 -15.25 1.78 2.12
N THR A 196 -14.28 2.52 2.63
CA THR A 196 -12.95 2.63 2.01
C THR A 196 -11.91 1.88 2.84
N VAL A 197 -11.10 1.06 2.17
CA VAL A 197 -9.91 0.42 2.73
C VAL A 197 -8.69 1.23 2.26
N PRO A 198 -7.99 1.96 3.14
CA PRO A 198 -6.72 2.59 2.83
C PRO A 198 -5.68 1.50 2.53
N LEU A 199 -5.01 1.60 1.39
CA LEU A 199 -3.96 0.67 1.00
C LEU A 199 -2.55 1.18 1.34
N GLY A 200 -2.46 2.39 1.92
CA GLY A 200 -1.20 3.05 2.18
C GLY A 200 -0.64 3.78 0.96
N ARG A 201 0.56 4.34 1.14
CA ARG A 201 1.25 5.12 0.10
C ARG A 201 2.05 4.20 -0.81
N LEU A 202 2.00 4.51 -2.10
CA LEU A 202 2.84 3.90 -3.12
C LEU A 202 3.82 4.94 -3.66
N ALA A 203 5.00 4.48 -4.08
CA ALA A 203 5.90 5.22 -4.94
C ALA A 203 6.58 4.20 -5.86
N ARG A 204 5.89 3.84 -6.95
CA ARG A 204 6.34 2.75 -7.82
C ARG A 204 5.94 2.96 -9.28
N ARG A 205 6.84 2.61 -10.19
CA ARG A 205 6.55 2.44 -11.61
C ARG A 205 5.95 1.06 -11.85
N LEU A 206 4.76 1.04 -12.42
CA LEU A 206 4.09 -0.17 -12.89
C LEU A 206 4.41 -0.31 -14.39
N PRO A 207 5.02 -1.42 -14.86
CA PRO A 207 5.42 -1.55 -16.25
C PRO A 207 4.22 -1.76 -17.19
N ALA A 208 4.39 -1.42 -18.46
CA ALA A 208 3.43 -1.78 -19.50
C ALA A 208 3.27 -3.31 -19.60
N GLY A 209 2.10 -3.79 -19.95
CA GLY A 209 1.76 -5.22 -20.02
C GLY A 209 1.44 -5.86 -18.67
N ALA A 210 1.83 -5.24 -17.53
CA ALA A 210 1.47 -5.74 -16.22
C ALA A 210 -0.03 -5.61 -15.96
N ARG A 211 -0.54 -6.42 -15.02
CA ARG A 211 -1.91 -6.33 -14.50
C ARG A 211 -1.88 -6.05 -13.01
N LEU A 212 -2.94 -5.47 -12.51
CA LEU A 212 -3.18 -5.34 -11.07
C LEU A 212 -4.22 -6.36 -10.65
N ARG A 213 -3.96 -7.02 -9.53
CA ARG A 213 -4.91 -7.90 -8.87
C ARG A 213 -5.29 -7.30 -7.53
N LEU A 214 -6.58 -7.02 -7.34
CA LEU A 214 -7.15 -6.60 -6.06
C LEU A 214 -7.87 -7.80 -5.45
N GLU A 215 -7.51 -8.15 -4.23
CA GLU A 215 -8.15 -9.20 -3.45
C GLU A 215 -8.84 -8.57 -2.25
N ILE A 216 -10.10 -8.94 -1.99
CA ILE A 216 -10.86 -8.55 -0.80
C ILE A 216 -11.14 -9.81 -0.01
N ALA A 217 -10.60 -9.89 1.20
CA ALA A 217 -10.69 -11.07 2.08
C ALA A 217 -11.16 -10.69 3.49
N GLY A 218 -11.53 -11.69 4.28
CA GLY A 218 -11.88 -11.50 5.69
C GLY A 218 -10.70 -11.53 6.65
N HIS A 219 -9.50 -11.89 6.16
CA HIS A 219 -8.31 -12.06 6.99
C HIS A 219 -7.04 -11.70 6.20
N HIS A 220 -5.97 -11.37 6.94
CA HIS A 220 -4.61 -11.21 6.43
C HIS A 220 -3.62 -11.71 7.49
N PHE A 221 -3.71 -13.01 7.79
CA PHE A 221 -2.98 -13.65 8.88
C PHE A 221 -1.63 -14.24 8.39
N PRO A 222 -0.55 -14.20 9.17
CA PRO A 222 -0.43 -13.71 10.55
C PRO A 222 -0.14 -12.21 10.69
N ALA A 223 0.02 -11.44 9.62
CA ALA A 223 0.34 -10.00 9.70
C ALA A 223 -0.71 -9.19 10.49
N HIS A 224 -1.96 -9.65 10.48
CA HIS A 224 -3.05 -9.11 11.30
C HIS A 224 -3.72 -10.24 12.08
N ALA A 225 -4.07 -9.99 13.34
CA ALA A 225 -4.81 -10.93 14.18
C ALA A 225 -6.16 -11.28 13.52
N ARG A 226 -6.55 -12.56 13.61
CA ARG A 226 -7.82 -13.04 13.08
C ARG A 226 -8.99 -12.40 13.81
N ASN A 227 -10.00 -11.95 13.07
CA ASN A 227 -11.29 -11.60 13.67
C ASN A 227 -12.07 -12.89 13.96
N PRO A 228 -12.51 -13.11 15.20
CA PRO A 228 -13.32 -14.29 15.56
C PRO A 228 -14.72 -14.28 14.96
N HIS A 229 -15.18 -13.14 14.45
CA HIS A 229 -16.52 -12.82 13.93
C HIS A 229 -17.65 -12.92 14.96
N THR A 230 -17.36 -13.18 16.21
CA THR A 230 -18.32 -13.29 17.32
C THR A 230 -18.60 -11.94 17.99
N GLY A 231 -17.82 -10.90 17.68
CA GLY A 231 -17.80 -9.63 18.41
C GLY A 231 -16.90 -9.64 19.64
N GLU A 232 -16.33 -10.80 20.00
CA GLU A 232 -15.33 -10.92 21.08
C GLU A 232 -13.99 -10.32 20.65
N ASP A 233 -13.15 -9.95 21.64
CA ASP A 233 -11.81 -9.49 21.39
C ASP A 233 -10.95 -10.62 20.75
N ALA A 234 -10.17 -10.27 19.73
CA ALA A 234 -9.42 -11.24 18.92
C ALA A 234 -8.33 -12.01 19.73
N VAL A 235 -7.85 -11.45 20.83
CA VAL A 235 -6.82 -12.07 21.68
C VAL A 235 -7.42 -13.04 22.69
N THR A 236 -8.62 -12.73 23.19
CA THR A 236 -9.27 -13.47 24.27
C THR A 236 -10.41 -14.38 23.79
N ALA A 237 -10.82 -14.25 22.54
CA ALA A 237 -11.91 -15.03 21.96
C ALA A 237 -11.65 -16.55 22.06
N ARG A 238 -12.67 -17.28 22.50
CA ARG A 238 -12.64 -18.75 22.61
C ARG A 238 -13.44 -19.44 21.51
N ARG A 239 -14.26 -18.69 20.78
CA ARG A 239 -15.07 -19.19 19.68
C ARG A 239 -14.71 -18.49 18.40
N LEU A 240 -14.66 -19.24 17.32
CA LEU A 240 -14.46 -18.78 15.97
C LEU A 240 -15.70 -19.10 15.15
N THR A 241 -16.13 -18.17 14.31
CA THR A 241 -17.34 -18.35 13.49
C THR A 241 -17.02 -17.96 12.06
N ALA A 242 -17.25 -18.88 11.12
CA ALA A 242 -17.14 -18.56 9.69
C ALA A 242 -18.23 -17.55 9.29
N SER A 243 -17.87 -16.59 8.45
CA SER A 243 -18.74 -15.50 8.00
C SER A 243 -18.93 -15.54 6.49
N ARG A 244 -20.17 -15.67 6.02
CA ARG A 244 -20.49 -15.46 4.61
C ARG A 244 -20.32 -14.00 4.25
N ARG A 245 -19.71 -13.74 3.11
CA ARG A 245 -19.41 -12.40 2.59
C ARG A 245 -19.89 -12.27 1.17
N HIS A 246 -20.39 -11.08 0.85
CA HIS A 246 -20.66 -10.67 -0.52
C HIS A 246 -19.98 -9.35 -0.79
N VAL A 247 -19.28 -9.23 -1.93
CA VAL A 247 -18.70 -7.98 -2.43
C VAL A 247 -19.42 -7.64 -3.73
N ASP A 248 -20.00 -6.45 -3.81
CA ASP A 248 -20.63 -5.93 -5.02
C ASP A 248 -19.55 -5.56 -6.07
N PRO A 249 -19.43 -6.32 -7.17
CA PRO A 249 -18.38 -6.05 -8.15
C PRO A 249 -18.55 -4.71 -8.87
N ALA A 250 -19.81 -4.26 -9.06
CA ALA A 250 -20.10 -3.03 -9.78
C ALA A 250 -19.77 -1.77 -8.95
N ALA A 251 -19.80 -1.90 -7.62
CA ALA A 251 -19.50 -0.81 -6.69
C ALA A 251 -18.08 -0.86 -6.12
N THR A 252 -17.25 -1.84 -6.55
CA THR A 252 -15.85 -1.93 -6.11
C THR A 252 -14.95 -1.10 -7.00
N VAL A 253 -14.20 -0.17 -6.40
CA VAL A 253 -13.32 0.76 -7.14
C VAL A 253 -11.94 0.81 -6.50
N LEU A 254 -10.91 0.56 -7.29
CA LEU A 254 -9.52 0.84 -6.93
C LEU A 254 -9.15 2.26 -7.36
N ARG A 255 -8.58 3.06 -6.47
CA ARG A 255 -8.05 4.39 -6.80
C ARG A 255 -6.55 4.44 -6.53
N LEU A 256 -5.81 4.80 -7.58
CA LEU A 256 -4.35 4.94 -7.57
C LEU A 256 -3.98 6.39 -7.84
N PRO A 257 -2.97 6.93 -7.13
CA PRO A 257 -2.44 8.27 -7.40
C PRO A 257 -1.41 8.21 -8.53
N VAL A 258 -1.83 8.47 -9.79
CA VAL A 258 -0.98 8.37 -10.99
C VAL A 258 -0.42 9.74 -11.34
N VAL A 259 0.91 9.84 -11.41
CA VAL A 259 1.60 11.05 -11.88
C VAL A 259 1.51 11.11 -13.40
N ARG A 260 0.80 12.09 -13.94
CA ARG A 260 0.57 12.27 -15.39
C ARG A 260 1.61 13.17 -16.05
N SER A 261 2.05 14.20 -15.37
CA SER A 261 3.17 15.05 -15.79
C SER A 261 4.45 14.51 -15.16
N ARG A 262 5.54 14.43 -15.93
CA ARG A 262 6.84 14.13 -15.33
C ARG A 262 7.21 15.30 -14.42
N PRO A 263 7.21 15.15 -13.09
CA PRO A 263 7.86 16.12 -12.25
C PRO A 263 9.34 16.14 -12.64
N VAL A 264 9.96 17.29 -12.49
CA VAL A 264 11.42 17.40 -12.68
C VAL A 264 12.05 16.39 -11.72
N ALA A 265 12.83 15.46 -12.26
CA ALA A 265 13.61 14.53 -11.45
C ALA A 265 14.45 15.34 -10.47
N THR A 266 14.36 15.02 -9.19
CA THR A 266 15.07 15.76 -8.16
C THR A 266 16.29 14.96 -7.70
N ASP A 267 17.36 15.66 -7.37
CA ASP A 267 18.51 15.09 -6.68
C ASP A 267 18.15 15.01 -5.17
N PRO A 268 18.09 13.79 -4.60
CA PRO A 268 17.70 13.63 -3.20
C PRO A 268 18.66 14.36 -2.23
N ALA A 269 19.95 14.45 -2.55
CA ALA A 269 20.91 15.14 -1.71
C ALA A 269 20.66 16.66 -1.75
N GLN A 270 20.37 17.23 -2.90
CA GLN A 270 20.04 18.65 -3.02
C GLN A 270 18.78 18.99 -2.26
N GLU A 271 17.74 18.16 -2.32
CA GLU A 271 16.47 18.41 -1.59
C GLU A 271 16.63 18.34 -0.07
N ILE A 272 17.55 17.50 0.41
CA ILE A 272 17.80 17.38 1.86
C ILE A 272 18.74 18.49 2.37
N LEU A 273 19.70 18.93 1.57
CA LEU A 273 20.75 19.86 1.99
C LEU A 273 20.43 21.35 1.73
N ARG A 274 19.42 21.62 0.90
CA ARG A 274 18.83 22.95 0.77
C ARG A 274 17.97 23.23 1.99
#